data_4c93414b620be3bbb4caa65b65b9d945
#
_entry.id   4c93414b620be3bbb4caa65b65b9d945
#
_cell.length_a   1.000
_cell.length_b   1.000
_cell.length_c   1.000
_cell.angle_alpha   90.00
_cell.angle_beta   90.00
_cell.angle_gamma   90.00
#
_symmetry.space_group_name_H-M   'P 1'
#
loop_
_entity.id
_entity.type
_entity.pdbx_description
1 polymer ?
#
loop_
_entity_poly.entity_id
_entity_poly.type
_entity_poly.pdbx_seq_one_letter_code
_entity_poly.pdbx_strand_id
1 'polypeptide(L)'
;MVSTSETGHAKNVANFEVLISFCSGYGAPYNPSKNNLKIPQLQTTLTTAKNILLTVKTIGTSFENARNAREIALAPAPLKKYCTRILNALEATDATKQTINNAKTINRKIQGKRADNKIIPPVTPPAGGGTPIPAEVHQISVSQQSYDSLIDNFTKFIVCLTAEPLYVPNENDLKVTGLNAALANYKALNTAVINAATPYKNAMITRNNILYQEGTGLVDIALEVKKYVKSVFGATSPQYKEVSKIEFKRIK
;
A
#
# COMPACT_ATOMS: atom_id res chain seq x y z
N MET A 1 -8.19 -10.79 -2.12
CA MET A 1 -9.62 -10.49 -2.49
C MET A 1 -9.63 -9.35 -3.49
N VAL A 2 -10.31 -9.53 -4.62
CA VAL A 2 -10.53 -8.45 -5.59
C VAL A 2 -11.46 -7.43 -4.95
N SER A 3 -11.07 -6.14 -4.96
CA SER A 3 -11.91 -5.06 -4.43
C SER A 3 -13.24 -5.00 -5.17
N THR A 4 -14.35 -4.80 -4.45
CA THR A 4 -15.69 -4.60 -5.06
C THR A 4 -15.71 -3.42 -6.04
N SER A 5 -14.86 -2.40 -5.84
CA SER A 5 -14.70 -1.27 -6.75
C SER A 5 -14.07 -1.68 -8.08
N GLU A 6 -13.05 -2.56 -8.08
CA GLU A 6 -12.42 -3.06 -9.31
C GLU A 6 -13.42 -3.87 -10.15
N THR A 7 -14.25 -4.69 -9.51
CA THR A 7 -15.34 -5.42 -10.18
C THR A 7 -16.33 -4.46 -10.84
N GLY A 8 -16.63 -3.34 -10.19
CA GLY A 8 -17.53 -2.32 -10.72
C GLY A 8 -16.95 -1.58 -11.93
N HIS A 9 -15.64 -1.26 -11.94
CA HIS A 9 -14.95 -0.67 -13.11
C HIS A 9 -15.03 -1.59 -14.33
N ALA A 10 -14.68 -2.88 -14.13
CA ALA A 10 -14.74 -3.89 -15.20
C ALA A 10 -16.17 -4.07 -15.73
N LYS A 11 -17.19 -4.02 -14.85
CA LYS A 11 -18.59 -4.13 -15.25
C LYS A 11 -19.03 -2.95 -16.13
N ASN A 12 -18.62 -1.71 -15.81
CA ASN A 12 -18.92 -0.55 -16.67
C ASN A 12 -18.32 -0.74 -18.08
N VAL A 13 -17.09 -1.22 -18.19
CA VAL A 13 -16.43 -1.44 -19.49
C VAL A 13 -17.13 -2.56 -20.27
N ALA A 14 -17.50 -3.67 -19.63
CA ALA A 14 -18.25 -4.74 -20.24
C ALA A 14 -19.65 -4.27 -20.71
N ASN A 15 -20.35 -3.50 -19.90
CA ASN A 15 -21.64 -2.92 -20.24
C ASN A 15 -21.52 -1.92 -21.41
N PHE A 16 -20.42 -1.20 -21.51
CA PHE A 16 -20.17 -0.31 -22.64
C PHE A 16 -19.94 -1.08 -23.94
N GLU A 17 -19.27 -2.22 -23.89
CA GLU A 17 -19.10 -3.12 -25.03
C GLU A 17 -20.46 -3.65 -25.51
N VAL A 18 -21.33 -4.07 -24.59
CA VAL A 18 -22.71 -4.49 -24.92
C VAL A 18 -23.49 -3.34 -25.56
N LEU A 19 -23.39 -2.13 -25.03
CA LEU A 19 -24.06 -0.95 -25.59
C LEU A 19 -23.61 -0.68 -27.05
N ILE A 20 -22.30 -0.76 -27.32
CA ILE A 20 -21.75 -0.60 -28.68
C ILE A 20 -22.29 -1.68 -29.62
N SER A 21 -22.37 -2.93 -29.15
CA SER A 21 -22.93 -4.05 -29.96
C SER A 21 -24.36 -3.76 -30.39
N PHE A 22 -25.22 -3.31 -29.47
CA PHE A 22 -26.57 -2.91 -29.82
C PHE A 22 -26.60 -1.78 -30.85
N CYS A 23 -25.83 -0.70 -30.61
CA CYS A 23 -25.77 0.44 -31.52
C CYS A 23 -25.27 0.06 -32.91
N SER A 24 -24.31 -0.83 -33.01
CA SER A 24 -23.83 -1.37 -34.29
C SER A 24 -24.89 -2.20 -34.99
N GLY A 25 -25.66 -3.00 -34.25
CA GLY A 25 -26.78 -3.80 -34.79
C GLY A 25 -27.95 -2.98 -35.28
N TYR A 26 -28.11 -1.72 -34.87
CA TYR A 26 -29.15 -0.84 -35.36
C TYR A 26 -28.91 -0.33 -36.80
N GLY A 27 -27.66 -0.44 -37.27
CA GLY A 27 -27.31 -0.08 -38.67
C GLY A 27 -27.45 1.40 -39.00
N ALA A 28 -27.91 1.73 -40.22
CA ALA A 28 -28.00 3.09 -40.72
C ALA A 28 -28.82 4.06 -39.85
N PRO A 29 -29.89 3.67 -39.16
CA PRO A 29 -30.61 4.53 -38.24
C PRO A 29 -29.76 5.09 -37.09
N TYR A 30 -28.71 4.38 -36.64
CA TYR A 30 -27.78 4.89 -35.65
C TYR A 30 -26.71 5.77 -36.32
N ASN A 31 -26.99 7.05 -36.51
CA ASN A 31 -26.08 7.98 -37.17
C ASN A 31 -25.98 9.33 -36.40
N PRO A 32 -25.27 9.34 -35.23
CA PRO A 32 -25.13 10.55 -34.43
C PRO A 32 -24.26 11.60 -35.13
N SER A 33 -24.66 12.87 -35.05
CA SER A 33 -23.87 14.01 -35.54
C SER A 33 -22.64 14.25 -34.62
N LYS A 34 -22.79 14.01 -33.29
CA LYS A 34 -21.73 14.19 -32.33
C LYS A 34 -20.68 13.12 -32.52
N ASN A 35 -19.41 13.53 -32.78
CA ASN A 35 -18.36 12.63 -33.19
C ASN A 35 -18.02 11.53 -32.16
N ASN A 36 -17.99 11.87 -30.85
CA ASN A 36 -17.69 10.92 -29.79
C ASN A 36 -18.76 9.81 -29.58
N LEU A 37 -19.96 9.95 -30.20
CA LEU A 37 -21.00 8.93 -30.17
C LEU A 37 -20.98 8.01 -31.41
N LYS A 38 -20.14 8.28 -32.40
CA LYS A 38 -20.02 7.42 -33.59
C LYS A 38 -19.34 6.10 -33.23
N ILE A 39 -19.76 5.01 -33.85
CA ILE A 39 -19.26 3.65 -33.55
C ILE A 39 -17.72 3.55 -33.52
N PRO A 40 -16.94 4.10 -34.49
CA PRO A 40 -15.48 4.02 -34.42
C PRO A 40 -14.90 4.70 -33.16
N GLN A 41 -15.49 5.82 -32.73
CA GLN A 41 -15.01 6.53 -31.52
C GLN A 41 -15.40 5.80 -30.24
N LEU A 42 -16.58 5.19 -30.20
CA LEU A 42 -17.00 4.33 -29.07
C LEU A 42 -16.06 3.12 -28.95
N GLN A 43 -15.68 2.50 -30.07
CA GLN A 43 -14.71 1.38 -30.09
C GLN A 43 -13.32 1.81 -29.60
N THR A 44 -12.86 3.01 -30.00
CA THR A 44 -11.60 3.59 -29.48
C THR A 44 -11.68 3.81 -27.96
N THR A 45 -12.78 4.37 -27.46
CA THR A 45 -13.01 4.57 -26.03
C THR A 45 -13.04 3.25 -25.29
N LEU A 46 -13.68 2.22 -25.83
CA LEU A 46 -13.72 0.87 -25.27
C LEU A 46 -12.31 0.27 -25.18
N THR A 47 -11.52 0.35 -26.26
CA THR A 47 -10.15 -0.16 -26.29
C THR A 47 -9.28 0.54 -25.25
N THR A 48 -9.36 1.86 -25.15
CA THR A 48 -8.66 2.65 -24.15
C THR A 48 -9.04 2.24 -22.74
N ALA A 49 -10.34 2.03 -22.48
CA ALA A 49 -10.84 1.58 -21.19
C ALA A 49 -10.37 0.15 -20.82
N LYS A 50 -10.39 -0.77 -21.79
CA LYS A 50 -9.85 -2.13 -21.60
C LYS A 50 -8.35 -2.11 -21.27
N ASN A 51 -7.58 -1.31 -22.00
CA ASN A 51 -6.14 -1.18 -21.82
C ASN A 51 -5.78 -0.61 -20.44
N ILE A 52 -6.48 0.42 -19.98
CA ILE A 52 -6.19 0.99 -18.66
C ILE A 52 -6.56 0.03 -17.52
N LEU A 53 -7.64 -0.76 -17.64
CA LEU A 53 -7.95 -1.81 -16.66
C LEU A 53 -6.84 -2.87 -16.60
N LEU A 54 -6.31 -3.29 -17.74
CA LEU A 54 -5.17 -4.21 -17.80
C LEU A 54 -3.91 -3.61 -17.18
N THR A 55 -3.62 -2.34 -17.49
CA THR A 55 -2.48 -1.61 -16.92
C THR A 55 -2.56 -1.53 -15.40
N VAL A 56 -3.71 -1.14 -14.83
CA VAL A 56 -3.92 -1.10 -13.37
C VAL A 56 -3.70 -2.48 -12.75
N LYS A 57 -4.21 -3.55 -13.37
CA LYS A 57 -4.03 -4.92 -12.90
C LYS A 57 -2.56 -5.34 -12.90
N THR A 58 -1.83 -5.08 -14.00
CA THR A 58 -0.42 -5.46 -14.15
C THR A 58 0.47 -4.71 -13.14
N ILE A 59 0.31 -3.37 -13.07
CA ILE A 59 1.09 -2.56 -12.13
C ILE A 59 0.70 -2.88 -10.68
N GLY A 60 -0.59 -3.14 -10.41
CA GLY A 60 -1.09 -3.57 -9.11
C GLY A 60 -0.44 -4.87 -8.65
N THR A 61 -0.29 -5.86 -9.54
CA THR A 61 0.41 -7.12 -9.24
C THR A 61 1.88 -6.87 -8.87
N SER A 62 2.57 -5.97 -9.61
CA SER A 62 3.96 -5.59 -9.29
C SER A 62 4.07 -4.93 -7.91
N PHE A 63 3.14 -4.04 -7.57
CA PHE A 63 3.08 -3.40 -6.25
C PHE A 63 2.84 -4.43 -5.12
N GLU A 64 1.89 -5.35 -5.30
CA GLU A 64 1.62 -6.41 -4.32
C GLU A 64 2.83 -7.35 -4.14
N ASN A 65 3.53 -7.71 -5.23
CA ASN A 65 4.75 -8.51 -5.14
C ASN A 65 5.85 -7.81 -4.35
N ALA A 66 6.04 -6.50 -4.56
CA ALA A 66 7.00 -5.71 -3.78
C ALA A 66 6.61 -5.66 -2.28
N ARG A 67 5.31 -5.47 -1.98
CA ARG A 67 4.79 -5.51 -0.60
C ARG A 67 5.04 -6.86 0.05
N ASN A 68 4.71 -7.95 -0.62
CA ASN A 68 4.88 -9.31 -0.11
C ASN A 68 6.36 -9.61 0.16
N ALA A 69 7.27 -9.24 -0.76
CA ALA A 69 8.70 -9.42 -0.58
C ALA A 69 9.23 -8.68 0.66
N ARG A 70 8.82 -7.41 0.86
CA ARG A 70 9.16 -6.66 2.07
C ARG A 70 8.58 -7.30 3.33
N GLU A 71 7.31 -7.69 3.29
CA GLU A 71 6.61 -8.30 4.43
C GLU A 71 7.28 -9.61 4.86
N ILE A 72 7.68 -10.45 3.92
CA ILE A 72 8.41 -11.70 4.21
C ILE A 72 9.77 -11.40 4.84
N ALA A 73 10.55 -10.47 4.27
CA ALA A 73 11.90 -10.17 4.73
C ALA A 73 11.93 -9.48 6.11
N LEU A 74 10.97 -8.59 6.38
CA LEU A 74 10.83 -7.86 7.64
C LEU A 74 9.74 -8.44 8.55
N ALA A 75 9.32 -9.68 8.30
CA ALA A 75 8.35 -10.36 9.16
C ALA A 75 8.81 -10.32 10.62
N PRO A 76 7.91 -9.98 11.56
CA PRO A 76 8.30 -9.78 12.95
C PRO A 76 9.00 -10.99 13.57
N ALA A 77 8.52 -12.20 13.34
CA ALA A 77 9.07 -13.39 13.98
C ALA A 77 10.50 -13.71 13.53
N PRO A 78 10.85 -13.81 12.21
CA PRO A 78 12.23 -14.00 11.76
C PRO A 78 13.17 -12.88 12.17
N LEU A 79 12.78 -11.61 12.01
CA LEU A 79 13.62 -10.47 12.35
C LEU A 79 13.94 -10.42 13.85
N LYS A 80 12.94 -10.65 14.71
CA LYS A 80 13.13 -10.68 16.18
C LYS A 80 14.05 -11.80 16.61
N LYS A 81 13.91 -13.00 16.02
CA LYS A 81 14.82 -14.12 16.28
C LYS A 81 16.24 -13.80 15.83
N TYR A 82 16.41 -13.19 14.66
CA TYR A 82 17.70 -12.77 14.15
C TYR A 82 18.38 -11.76 15.08
N CYS A 83 17.67 -10.71 15.48
CA CYS A 83 18.19 -9.71 16.41
C CYS A 83 18.53 -10.29 17.80
N THR A 84 17.78 -11.31 18.26
CA THR A 84 18.12 -12.04 19.49
C THR A 84 19.42 -12.82 19.35
N ARG A 85 19.65 -13.50 18.21
CA ARG A 85 20.92 -14.20 17.93
C ARG A 85 22.11 -13.22 17.92
N ILE A 86 21.95 -12.07 17.28
CA ILE A 86 22.97 -11.01 17.25
C ILE A 86 23.29 -10.53 18.67
N LEU A 87 22.25 -10.27 19.49
CA LEU A 87 22.46 -9.85 20.86
C LEU A 87 23.20 -10.92 21.69
N ASN A 88 22.79 -12.19 21.58
CA ASN A 88 23.44 -13.29 22.28
C ASN A 88 24.92 -13.45 21.85
N ALA A 89 25.24 -13.25 20.57
CA ALA A 89 26.62 -13.25 20.09
C ALA A 89 27.45 -12.12 20.71
N LEU A 90 26.86 -10.92 20.92
CA LEU A 90 27.54 -9.85 21.66
C LEU A 90 27.69 -10.17 23.15
N GLU A 91 26.67 -10.75 23.79
CA GLU A 91 26.72 -11.13 25.21
C GLU A 91 27.74 -12.23 25.50
N ALA A 92 28.08 -13.02 24.49
CA ALA A 92 29.12 -14.06 24.58
C ALA A 92 30.58 -13.52 24.42
N THR A 93 30.74 -12.20 24.27
CA THR A 93 32.05 -11.52 24.22
C THR A 93 32.38 -10.86 25.55
N ASP A 94 33.63 -10.41 25.70
CA ASP A 94 34.07 -9.60 26.85
C ASP A 94 33.73 -8.10 26.72
N ALA A 95 32.72 -7.77 25.90
CA ALA A 95 32.22 -6.41 25.75
C ALA A 95 31.73 -5.83 27.07
N THR A 96 31.85 -4.51 27.22
CA THR A 96 31.44 -3.83 28.47
C THR A 96 29.97 -3.99 28.74
N LYS A 97 29.59 -4.02 30.02
CA LYS A 97 28.17 -4.05 30.43
C LYS A 97 27.39 -2.88 29.83
N GLN A 98 28.03 -1.71 29.62
CA GLN A 98 27.39 -0.53 29.02
C GLN A 98 27.06 -0.78 27.54
N THR A 99 27.99 -1.33 26.74
CA THR A 99 27.79 -1.70 25.35
C THR A 99 26.63 -2.70 25.21
N ILE A 100 26.65 -3.75 26.03
CA ILE A 100 25.59 -4.77 26.06
C ILE A 100 24.24 -4.15 26.40
N ASN A 101 24.15 -3.26 27.39
CA ASN A 101 22.92 -2.59 27.78
C ASN A 101 22.38 -1.65 26.67
N ASN A 102 23.25 -0.95 25.94
CA ASN A 102 22.90 -0.16 24.79
C ASN A 102 22.29 -1.04 23.68
N ALA A 103 22.94 -2.15 23.36
CA ALA A 103 22.45 -3.14 22.39
C ALA A 103 21.09 -3.73 22.81
N LYS A 104 20.91 -4.09 24.08
CA LYS A 104 19.63 -4.55 24.66
C LYS A 104 18.52 -3.52 24.48
N THR A 105 18.85 -2.25 24.69
CA THR A 105 17.87 -1.15 24.54
C THR A 105 17.41 -0.99 23.09
N ILE A 106 18.34 -1.12 22.12
CA ILE A 106 18.00 -1.08 20.69
C ILE A 106 17.18 -2.32 20.31
N ASN A 107 17.63 -3.52 20.69
CA ASN A 107 16.93 -4.77 20.41
C ASN A 107 15.49 -4.75 20.97
N ARG A 108 15.29 -4.23 22.19
CA ARG A 108 13.96 -4.10 22.80
C ARG A 108 12.99 -3.30 21.90
N LYS A 109 13.44 -2.23 21.23
CA LYS A 109 12.65 -1.46 20.28
C LYS A 109 12.25 -2.29 19.07
N ILE A 110 13.17 -3.09 18.51
CA ILE A 110 12.89 -4.03 17.42
C ILE A 110 11.90 -5.12 17.87
N GLN A 111 12.03 -5.60 19.10
CA GLN A 111 11.11 -6.57 19.70
C GLN A 111 9.71 -6.01 19.93
N GLY A 112 9.52 -4.70 19.89
CA GLY A 112 8.26 -4.03 20.21
C GLY A 112 7.91 -4.07 21.69
N LYS A 113 8.91 -4.27 22.56
CA LYS A 113 8.70 -4.33 24.02
C LYS A 113 8.85 -2.93 24.61
N ARG A 114 7.98 -2.61 25.59
CA ARG A 114 8.12 -1.36 26.37
C ARG A 114 9.35 -1.42 27.27
N ALA A 115 9.87 -0.24 27.67
CA ALA A 115 10.81 -0.14 28.77
C ALA A 115 10.10 -0.57 30.06
N ASP A 116 10.80 -1.31 30.90
CA ASP A 116 10.29 -1.55 32.24
C ASP A 116 10.10 -0.20 32.95
N ASN A 117 8.95 -0.03 33.62
CA ASN A 117 8.70 1.17 34.41
C ASN A 117 9.81 1.27 35.45
N LYS A 118 10.66 2.31 35.35
CA LYS A 118 11.49 2.67 36.49
C LYS A 118 10.57 3.03 37.64
N ILE A 119 10.51 2.21 38.65
CA ILE A 119 9.90 2.59 39.93
C ILE A 119 10.78 3.74 40.44
N ILE A 120 10.29 4.98 40.32
CA ILE A 120 10.91 6.11 40.98
C ILE A 120 10.55 5.92 42.46
N PRO A 121 11.54 5.79 43.37
CA PRO A 121 11.23 5.72 44.80
C PRO A 121 10.37 6.93 45.17
N PRO A 122 9.37 6.77 46.03
CA PRO A 122 8.57 7.90 46.48
C PRO A 122 9.48 8.96 47.07
N VAL A 123 9.39 10.18 46.53
CA VAL A 123 10.08 11.34 47.10
C VAL A 123 9.46 11.57 48.46
N THR A 124 10.25 11.36 49.52
CA THR A 124 9.83 11.65 50.92
C THR A 124 9.52 13.17 50.97
N PRO A 125 8.27 13.55 51.36
CA PRO A 125 7.92 14.96 51.51
C PRO A 125 8.76 15.57 52.64
N PRO A 126 9.17 16.85 52.51
CA PRO A 126 9.71 17.59 53.64
C PRO A 126 8.64 17.63 54.72
N ALA A 127 9.06 17.54 56.00
CA ALA A 127 8.21 17.45 57.18
C ALA A 127 7.22 18.65 57.29
N GLY A 128 6.01 18.44 56.77
CA GLY A 128 4.91 19.41 56.76
C GLY A 128 3.76 18.83 55.97
N GLY A 129 2.93 18.08 56.64
CA GLY A 129 1.71 17.32 56.29
C GLY A 129 1.00 17.65 54.98
N GLY A 130 1.49 17.13 53.88
CA GLY A 130 0.77 17.03 52.59
C GLY A 130 0.77 15.59 52.10
N THR A 131 -0.40 15.09 51.68
CA THR A 131 -0.54 13.78 51.01
C THR A 131 0.40 13.69 49.79
N PRO A 132 1.20 12.62 49.65
CA PRO A 132 2.03 12.43 48.47
C PRO A 132 1.18 12.29 47.21
N ILE A 133 1.31 13.20 46.26
CA ILE A 133 0.76 13.06 44.92
C ILE A 133 1.72 12.11 44.17
N PRO A 134 1.28 10.94 43.68
CA PRO A 134 2.11 10.11 42.84
C PRO A 134 2.43 10.89 41.56
N ALA A 135 3.72 11.08 41.25
CA ALA A 135 4.15 11.63 39.98
C ALA A 135 3.81 10.59 38.90
N GLU A 136 2.69 10.78 38.20
CA GLU A 136 2.36 10.04 36.99
C GLU A 136 3.38 10.40 35.89
N VAL A 137 4.38 9.54 35.70
CA VAL A 137 5.26 9.64 34.55
C VAL A 137 4.50 9.13 33.32
N HIS A 138 3.89 10.03 32.58
CA HIS A 138 3.29 9.74 31.29
C HIS A 138 4.41 9.38 30.31
N GLN A 139 4.71 8.10 30.16
CA GLN A 139 5.55 7.59 29.08
C GLN A 139 4.72 7.56 27.81
N ILE A 140 4.94 8.51 26.91
CA ILE A 140 4.39 8.50 25.55
C ILE A 140 5.10 7.36 24.79
N SER A 141 4.41 6.23 24.67
CA SER A 141 4.89 5.08 23.91
C SER A 141 4.50 5.25 22.43
N VAL A 142 5.42 5.75 21.63
CA VAL A 142 5.27 5.71 20.16
C VAL A 142 5.67 4.32 19.67
N SER A 143 4.75 3.63 18.97
CA SER A 143 5.05 2.33 18.36
C SER A 143 6.15 2.49 17.31
N GLN A 144 7.28 1.81 17.49
CA GLN A 144 8.43 1.80 16.55
C GLN A 144 8.42 0.55 15.69
N GLN A 145 7.24 0.05 15.31
CA GLN A 145 7.07 -1.18 14.53
C GLN A 145 6.76 -0.93 13.04
N SER A 146 6.83 0.33 12.56
CA SER A 146 6.80 0.60 11.12
C SER A 146 8.06 0.04 10.45
N TYR A 147 7.99 -0.30 9.17
CA TYR A 147 9.15 -0.80 8.43
C TYR A 147 10.35 0.15 8.49
N ASP A 148 10.11 1.45 8.38
CA ASP A 148 11.16 2.48 8.49
C ASP A 148 11.79 2.49 9.88
N SER A 149 10.98 2.39 10.94
CA SER A 149 11.46 2.33 12.32
C SER A 149 12.25 1.05 12.61
N LEU A 150 11.82 -0.09 12.04
CA LEU A 150 12.55 -1.36 12.17
C LEU A 150 13.91 -1.29 11.47
N ILE A 151 13.97 -0.73 10.25
CA ILE A 151 15.21 -0.52 9.49
C ILE A 151 16.14 0.45 10.22
N ASP A 152 15.62 1.55 10.76
CA ASP A 152 16.40 2.53 11.54
C ASP A 152 16.97 1.90 12.82
N ASN A 153 16.17 1.18 13.59
CA ASN A 153 16.63 0.50 14.78
C ASN A 153 17.65 -0.61 14.46
N PHE A 154 17.48 -1.34 13.37
CA PHE A 154 18.46 -2.33 12.90
C PHE A 154 19.78 -1.65 12.47
N THR A 155 19.69 -0.50 11.80
CA THR A 155 20.88 0.34 11.50
C THR A 155 21.62 0.74 12.76
N LYS A 156 20.91 1.26 13.78
CA LYS A 156 21.49 1.64 15.08
C LYS A 156 22.13 0.43 15.77
N PHE A 157 21.53 -0.74 15.63
CA PHE A 157 22.09 -1.97 16.19
C PHE A 157 23.43 -2.31 15.55
N ILE A 158 23.54 -2.28 14.22
CA ILE A 158 24.77 -2.52 13.48
C ILE A 158 25.85 -1.48 13.86
N VAL A 159 25.50 -0.20 13.95
CA VAL A 159 26.45 0.86 14.37
C VAL A 159 27.01 0.56 15.76
N CYS A 160 26.17 0.14 16.71
CA CYS A 160 26.59 -0.25 18.04
C CYS A 160 27.59 -1.43 18.03
N LEU A 161 27.32 -2.44 17.18
CA LEU A 161 28.19 -3.62 17.04
C LEU A 161 29.51 -3.30 16.33
N THR A 162 29.48 -2.41 15.33
CA THR A 162 30.68 -1.98 14.60
C THR A 162 31.64 -1.20 15.50
N ALA A 163 31.12 -0.48 16.50
CA ALA A 163 31.92 0.26 17.46
C ALA A 163 32.52 -0.63 18.57
N GLU A 164 32.16 -1.92 18.63
CA GLU A 164 32.67 -2.88 19.64
C GLU A 164 33.71 -3.78 19.02
N PRO A 165 35.02 -3.57 19.32
CA PRO A 165 36.10 -4.35 18.72
C PRO A 165 36.07 -5.84 19.07
N LEU A 166 35.42 -6.19 20.19
CA LEU A 166 35.32 -7.58 20.67
C LEU A 166 34.17 -8.34 19.99
N TYR A 167 33.33 -7.66 19.17
CA TYR A 167 32.27 -8.31 18.41
C TYR A 167 32.83 -8.90 17.11
N VAL A 168 33.36 -10.10 17.17
CA VAL A 168 33.94 -10.85 16.04
C VAL A 168 33.37 -12.26 15.91
N PRO A 169 32.07 -12.40 15.64
CA PRO A 169 31.45 -13.73 15.52
C PRO A 169 32.02 -14.50 14.33
N ASN A 170 32.03 -15.84 14.42
CA ASN A 170 32.50 -16.72 13.35
C ASN A 170 31.41 -16.92 12.26
N GLU A 171 30.14 -16.84 12.62
CA GLU A 171 28.97 -17.03 11.75
C GLU A 171 28.87 -15.89 10.76
N ASN A 172 28.85 -16.21 9.45
CA ASN A 172 28.88 -15.20 8.39
C ASN A 172 27.67 -14.27 8.42
N ASP A 173 26.51 -14.75 8.83
CA ASP A 173 25.29 -13.97 8.95
C ASP A 173 25.29 -13.04 10.18
N LEU A 174 26.09 -13.31 11.19
CA LEU A 174 26.25 -12.47 12.38
C LEU A 174 27.40 -11.46 12.26
N LYS A 175 28.36 -11.65 11.33
CA LYS A 175 29.44 -10.67 11.09
C LYS A 175 28.83 -9.33 10.65
N VAL A 176 29.50 -8.23 11.00
CA VAL A 176 29.09 -6.88 10.61
C VAL A 176 28.86 -6.76 9.09
N THR A 177 29.65 -7.46 8.28
CA THR A 177 29.48 -7.54 6.82
C THR A 177 28.17 -8.21 6.42
N GLY A 178 27.81 -9.33 7.06
CA GLY A 178 26.54 -10.03 6.86
C GLY A 178 25.35 -9.19 7.31
N LEU A 179 25.47 -8.51 8.46
CA LEU A 179 24.44 -7.60 8.96
C LEU A 179 24.21 -6.41 8.01
N ASN A 180 25.28 -5.83 7.46
CA ASN A 180 25.17 -4.75 6.47
C ASN A 180 24.52 -5.23 5.16
N ALA A 181 24.80 -6.46 4.71
CA ALA A 181 24.13 -7.06 3.56
C ALA A 181 22.62 -7.23 3.82
N ALA A 182 22.24 -7.72 5.00
CA ALA A 182 20.83 -7.82 5.41
C ALA A 182 20.15 -6.43 5.45
N LEU A 183 20.81 -5.44 6.03
CA LEU A 183 20.31 -4.06 6.07
C LEU A 183 20.11 -3.47 4.68
N ALA A 184 21.07 -3.68 3.76
CA ALA A 184 20.97 -3.23 2.38
C ALA A 184 19.75 -3.86 1.69
N ASN A 185 19.53 -5.17 1.90
CA ASN A 185 18.34 -5.86 1.38
C ASN A 185 17.04 -5.28 1.96
N TYR A 186 16.93 -5.04 3.26
CA TYR A 186 15.74 -4.45 3.88
C TYR A 186 15.43 -3.05 3.33
N LYS A 187 16.46 -2.21 3.16
CA LYS A 187 16.34 -0.88 2.55
C LYS A 187 15.86 -0.97 1.10
N ALA A 188 16.47 -1.87 0.30
CA ALA A 188 16.09 -2.06 -1.10
C ALA A 188 14.64 -2.51 -1.25
N LEU A 189 14.18 -3.47 -0.44
CA LEU A 189 12.80 -3.95 -0.45
C LEU A 189 11.81 -2.86 -0.02
N ASN A 190 12.14 -2.03 0.96
CA ASN A 190 11.28 -0.91 1.36
C ASN A 190 11.19 0.14 0.25
N THR A 191 12.31 0.48 -0.38
CA THR A 191 12.35 1.40 -1.54
C THR A 191 11.57 0.84 -2.72
N ALA A 192 11.66 -0.47 -3.00
CA ALA A 192 10.90 -1.11 -4.07
C ALA A 192 9.37 -0.92 -3.91
N VAL A 193 8.85 -1.02 -2.69
CA VAL A 193 7.43 -0.76 -2.41
C VAL A 193 7.07 0.69 -2.69
N ILE A 194 7.89 1.65 -2.26
CA ILE A 194 7.65 3.08 -2.50
C ILE A 194 7.63 3.36 -4.02
N ASN A 195 8.63 2.83 -4.74
CA ASN A 195 8.75 3.01 -6.18
C ASN A 195 7.61 2.35 -6.97
N ALA A 196 7.07 1.22 -6.50
CA ALA A 196 5.94 0.55 -7.13
C ALA A 196 4.58 1.21 -6.80
N ALA A 197 4.46 1.89 -5.66
CA ALA A 197 3.21 2.52 -5.22
C ALA A 197 2.80 3.70 -6.11
N THR A 198 3.75 4.55 -6.53
CA THR A 198 3.47 5.75 -7.32
C THR A 198 2.89 5.42 -8.70
N PRO A 199 3.50 4.53 -9.53
CA PRO A 199 2.91 4.13 -10.80
C PRO A 199 1.51 3.50 -10.63
N TYR A 200 1.32 2.69 -9.58
CA TYR A 200 0.02 2.07 -9.31
C TYR A 200 -1.06 3.13 -9.03
N LYS A 201 -0.78 4.09 -8.15
CA LYS A 201 -1.72 5.18 -7.85
C LYS A 201 -2.01 6.04 -9.09
N ASN A 202 -0.99 6.36 -9.88
CA ASN A 202 -1.16 7.13 -11.12
C ASN A 202 -2.02 6.38 -12.15
N ALA A 203 -1.83 5.06 -12.29
CA ALA A 203 -2.67 4.24 -13.15
C ALA A 203 -4.14 4.24 -12.69
N MET A 204 -4.41 4.19 -11.38
CA MET A 204 -5.76 4.30 -10.82
C MET A 204 -6.39 5.66 -11.12
N ILE A 205 -5.64 6.77 -10.99
CA ILE A 205 -6.12 8.12 -11.34
C ILE A 205 -6.45 8.18 -12.84
N THR A 206 -5.56 7.68 -13.70
CA THR A 206 -5.79 7.64 -15.15
C THR A 206 -7.01 6.81 -15.51
N ARG A 207 -7.21 5.64 -14.89
CA ARG A 207 -8.42 4.82 -15.03
C ARG A 207 -9.67 5.61 -14.67
N ASN A 208 -9.65 6.29 -13.53
CA ASN A 208 -10.81 7.05 -13.06
C ASN A 208 -11.15 8.20 -14.03
N ASN A 209 -10.15 8.88 -14.59
CA ASN A 209 -10.35 9.90 -15.60
C ASN A 209 -10.99 9.32 -16.87
N ILE A 210 -10.45 8.22 -17.41
CA ILE A 210 -10.99 7.56 -18.61
C ILE A 210 -12.43 7.08 -18.40
N LEU A 211 -12.76 6.57 -17.23
CA LEU A 211 -14.10 6.02 -16.98
C LEU A 211 -15.11 7.06 -16.52
N TYR A 212 -14.71 8.08 -15.77
CA TYR A 212 -15.63 8.90 -14.98
C TYR A 212 -15.46 10.41 -15.14
N GLN A 213 -14.50 10.89 -15.95
CA GLN A 213 -14.35 12.34 -16.17
C GLN A 213 -15.65 12.91 -16.72
N GLU A 214 -16.10 14.01 -16.15
CA GLU A 214 -17.34 14.67 -16.55
C GLU A 214 -17.32 15.05 -18.04
N GLY A 215 -18.38 14.72 -18.74
CA GLY A 215 -18.61 15.02 -20.17
C GLY A 215 -17.77 14.20 -21.15
N THR A 216 -16.65 13.57 -20.73
CA THR A 216 -15.74 12.85 -21.64
C THR A 216 -15.47 11.41 -21.22
N GLY A 217 -15.76 11.04 -19.99
CA GLY A 217 -15.58 9.70 -19.49
C GLY A 217 -16.55 8.69 -20.09
N LEU A 218 -16.14 7.43 -20.13
CA LEU A 218 -16.92 6.32 -20.69
C LEU A 218 -18.37 6.28 -20.19
N VAL A 219 -18.58 6.52 -18.89
CA VAL A 219 -19.93 6.47 -18.29
C VAL A 219 -20.82 7.60 -18.84
N ASP A 220 -20.29 8.80 -18.99
CA ASP A 220 -21.06 9.92 -19.54
C ASP A 220 -21.36 9.74 -21.04
N ILE A 221 -20.35 9.25 -21.80
CA ILE A 221 -20.55 8.87 -23.20
C ILE A 221 -21.64 7.81 -23.32
N ALA A 222 -21.64 6.79 -22.46
CA ALA A 222 -22.66 5.74 -22.45
C ALA A 222 -24.06 6.30 -22.19
N LEU A 223 -24.20 7.23 -21.25
CA LEU A 223 -25.48 7.90 -20.97
C LEU A 223 -25.95 8.77 -22.14
N GLU A 224 -25.02 9.47 -22.81
CA GLU A 224 -25.34 10.24 -24.03
C GLU A 224 -25.78 9.33 -25.18
N VAL A 225 -25.12 8.19 -25.40
CA VAL A 225 -25.53 7.18 -26.39
C VAL A 225 -26.97 6.74 -26.12
N LYS A 226 -27.33 6.42 -24.89
CA LYS A 226 -28.70 6.05 -24.53
C LYS A 226 -29.71 7.17 -24.84
N LYS A 227 -29.36 8.42 -24.55
CA LYS A 227 -30.20 9.59 -24.90
C LYS A 227 -30.37 9.71 -26.41
N TYR A 228 -29.29 9.48 -27.17
CA TYR A 228 -29.37 9.50 -28.64
C TYR A 228 -30.26 8.37 -29.18
N VAL A 229 -30.11 7.13 -28.70
CA VAL A 229 -31.00 6.01 -29.09
C VAL A 229 -32.45 6.33 -28.78
N LYS A 230 -32.71 6.92 -27.59
CA LYS A 230 -34.07 7.37 -27.23
C LYS A 230 -34.64 8.43 -28.20
N SER A 231 -33.80 9.35 -28.67
CA SER A 231 -34.24 10.40 -29.60
C SER A 231 -34.55 9.86 -30.99
N VAL A 232 -33.81 8.86 -31.46
CA VAL A 232 -33.99 8.28 -32.79
C VAL A 232 -35.14 7.30 -32.85
N PHE A 233 -35.23 6.38 -31.88
CA PHE A 233 -36.20 5.28 -31.93
C PHE A 233 -37.45 5.53 -31.06
N GLY A 234 -37.41 6.51 -30.18
CA GLY A 234 -38.49 6.80 -29.23
C GLY A 234 -38.40 6.04 -27.91
N ALA A 235 -39.05 6.59 -26.88
CA ALA A 235 -38.95 6.08 -25.50
C ALA A 235 -39.59 4.68 -25.30
N THR A 236 -40.57 4.33 -26.12
CA THR A 236 -41.31 3.06 -26.04
C THR A 236 -40.79 1.99 -26.96
N SER A 237 -39.80 2.32 -27.81
CA SER A 237 -39.22 1.39 -28.79
C SER A 237 -38.54 0.20 -28.14
N PRO A 238 -38.53 -1.00 -28.79
CA PRO A 238 -37.75 -2.13 -28.35
C PRO A 238 -36.23 -1.80 -28.22
N GLN A 239 -35.68 -1.04 -29.19
CA GLN A 239 -34.29 -0.62 -29.23
C GLN A 239 -33.90 0.14 -27.97
N TYR A 240 -34.70 1.15 -27.59
CA TYR A 240 -34.42 1.92 -26.38
C TYR A 240 -34.62 1.10 -25.10
N LYS A 241 -35.64 0.25 -25.04
CA LYS A 241 -35.90 -0.63 -23.90
C LYS A 241 -34.72 -1.53 -23.59
N GLU A 242 -34.03 -2.09 -24.60
CA GLU A 242 -32.86 -2.95 -24.37
C GLU A 242 -31.65 -2.15 -23.85
N VAL A 243 -31.28 -1.04 -24.49
CA VAL A 243 -30.13 -0.24 -24.01
C VAL A 243 -30.40 0.45 -22.66
N SER A 244 -31.64 0.74 -22.34
CA SER A 244 -32.04 1.39 -21.08
C SER A 244 -31.72 0.51 -19.86
N LYS A 245 -31.78 -0.83 -19.99
CA LYS A 245 -31.49 -1.82 -18.93
C LYS A 245 -30.00 -1.92 -18.60
N ILE A 246 -29.10 -1.47 -19.48
CA ILE A 246 -27.66 -1.54 -19.26
C ILE A 246 -27.27 -0.49 -18.21
N GLU A 247 -26.84 -0.91 -17.04
CA GLU A 247 -26.49 -0.02 -15.93
C GLU A 247 -25.05 0.48 -16.01
N PHE A 248 -24.85 1.76 -15.73
CA PHE A 248 -23.55 2.39 -15.56
C PHE A 248 -23.51 3.09 -14.20
N LYS A 249 -22.46 2.79 -13.41
CA LYS A 249 -22.32 3.33 -12.05
C LYS A 249 -21.04 4.14 -11.94
N ARG A 250 -21.11 5.36 -11.37
CA ARG A 250 -19.92 6.09 -10.94
C ARG A 250 -19.40 5.47 -9.64
N ILE A 251 -18.16 5.03 -9.65
CA ILE A 251 -17.49 4.44 -8.49
C ILE A 251 -16.56 5.51 -7.94
N LYS A 252 -16.73 5.82 -6.66
CA LYS A 252 -15.90 6.80 -5.95
C LYS A 252 -14.60 6.17 -5.48
#